data_dd88077eefd34dfd38ebe472d64350e1
#
_entry.id   dd88077eefd34dfd38ebe472d64350e1
#
_cell.length_a   1.000
_cell.length_b   1.000
_cell.length_c   1.000
_cell.angle_alpha   90.00
_cell.angle_beta   90.00
_cell.angle_gamma   90.00
#
_symmetry.space_group_name_H-M   'P 1'
#
loop_
_entity.id
_entity.type
_entity.pdbx_description
1 polymer ?
#
loop_
_entity_poly.entity_id
_entity_poly.type
_entity_poly.pdbx_seq_one_letter_code
_entity_poly.pdbx_strand_id
1 'polypeptide(L)'
;MSACLLGEPVRYDGGAKPCAEVIELARKTQVCPVCPERAAGLPCPRPPAEQVGKRVLLSDGTDVTCAFAKGARAECESVVNSGAPLAVLKAKSPSCGVGLVYDGSYTGTLTAGMGVCARLLAKEGICVVTEDTVKNIKPSVEHPVAIVLGTGLGHLKSLVKPVRHIDYHDIEGFPADAAPIEGHNFEALVGTVDEVPVVVYPGRIHLYQGYSAAEVTALVRHASHLGCRDIIFACATGSVPGNAQKGLGILTDQINLTGRNPLAEWGELRGVDTPFVDMNDAYSPYLRTLARGVADDLGIAVEEGVYAGMLGPSFETPAETAMLRTLGVSYVGMSTVCEVIMAKALEMNVLGLTLAANEAGAPGVDHQSVVAEAEKHADDFERLVRGVLRLL
;
A
#
# COMPACT_ATOMS: atom_id res chain seq x y z
N MET A 1 13.62 -11.10 8.89
CA MET A 1 14.41 -10.57 7.74
C MET A 1 15.40 -11.62 7.26
N SER A 2 15.70 -11.72 5.93
CA SER A 2 16.76 -12.64 5.46
C SER A 2 18.12 -12.28 6.07
N ALA A 3 18.78 -13.23 6.74
CA ALA A 3 20.05 -13.03 7.45
C ALA A 3 21.18 -12.49 6.57
N CYS A 4 21.22 -12.89 5.30
CA CYS A 4 22.21 -12.37 4.34
C CYS A 4 22.02 -10.88 4.03
N LEU A 5 20.82 -10.31 4.15
CA LEU A 5 20.57 -8.87 3.99
C LEU A 5 21.03 -8.07 5.20
N LEU A 6 21.14 -8.72 6.36
CA LEU A 6 21.68 -8.15 7.60
C LEU A 6 23.20 -8.22 7.70
N GLY A 7 23.86 -8.87 6.71
CA GLY A 7 25.31 -9.00 6.65
C GLY A 7 25.86 -10.36 7.09
N GLU A 8 25.01 -11.33 7.43
CA GLU A 8 25.48 -12.69 7.77
C GLU A 8 25.99 -13.43 6.52
N PRO A 9 27.14 -14.13 6.59
CA PRO A 9 27.73 -14.85 5.47
C PRO A 9 27.09 -16.22 5.28
N VAL A 10 25.79 -16.27 4.93
CA VAL A 10 24.97 -17.49 4.85
C VAL A 10 24.51 -17.83 3.42
N ARG A 11 24.95 -17.06 2.43
CA ARG A 11 24.62 -17.31 1.03
C ARG A 11 25.31 -18.57 0.52
N TYR A 12 24.81 -19.08 -0.62
CA TYR A 12 25.38 -20.27 -1.27
C TYR A 12 26.88 -20.11 -1.61
N ASP A 13 27.32 -18.89 -1.91
CA ASP A 13 28.71 -18.54 -2.24
C ASP A 13 29.59 -18.30 -0.99
N GLY A 14 29.07 -18.47 0.22
CA GLY A 14 29.75 -18.16 1.49
C GLY A 14 29.80 -16.69 1.85
N GLY A 15 29.20 -15.82 1.03
CA GLY A 15 29.15 -14.38 1.25
C GLY A 15 27.89 -13.92 1.96
N ALA A 16 27.80 -12.60 2.13
CA ALA A 16 26.61 -11.86 2.52
C ALA A 16 26.18 -10.93 1.38
N LYS A 17 24.99 -10.35 1.49
CA LYS A 17 24.55 -9.26 0.61
C LYS A 17 23.82 -8.19 1.43
N PRO A 18 24.57 -7.48 2.30
CA PRO A 18 23.96 -6.48 3.17
C PRO A 18 23.23 -5.41 2.36
N CYS A 19 22.05 -5.02 2.84
CA CYS A 19 21.26 -3.93 2.28
C CYS A 19 21.16 -2.85 3.35
N ALA A 20 21.64 -1.65 3.04
CA ALA A 20 21.73 -0.57 4.02
C ALA A 20 20.35 -0.19 4.58
N GLU A 21 19.34 -0.14 3.72
CA GLU A 21 17.97 0.19 4.08
C GLU A 21 17.34 -0.88 4.98
N VAL A 22 17.59 -2.16 4.71
CA VAL A 22 17.13 -3.27 5.55
C VAL A 22 17.82 -3.26 6.92
N ILE A 23 19.12 -2.95 6.95
CA ILE A 23 19.88 -2.82 8.20
C ILE A 23 19.37 -1.64 9.03
N GLU A 24 19.06 -0.51 8.38
CA GLU A 24 18.49 0.65 9.08
C GLU A 24 17.10 0.35 9.65
N LEU A 25 16.25 -0.35 8.90
CA LEU A 25 14.97 -0.84 9.40
C LEU A 25 15.15 -1.79 10.59
N ALA A 26 16.15 -2.69 10.52
CA ALA A 26 16.46 -3.64 11.59
C ALA A 26 16.91 -2.96 12.90
N ARG A 27 17.51 -1.78 12.83
CA ARG A 27 17.89 -1.00 14.03
C ARG A 27 16.70 -0.41 14.77
N LYS A 28 15.59 -0.20 14.07
CA LYS A 28 14.38 0.45 14.59
C LYS A 28 13.30 -0.54 15.03
N THR A 29 13.46 -1.84 14.73
CA THR A 29 12.45 -2.86 14.96
C THR A 29 13.04 -4.11 15.63
N GLN A 30 12.19 -4.91 16.26
CA GLN A 30 12.60 -6.24 16.69
C GLN A 30 12.72 -7.16 15.48
N VAL A 31 13.85 -7.86 15.34
CA VAL A 31 14.15 -8.65 14.15
C VAL A 31 14.30 -10.12 14.47
N CYS A 32 13.66 -10.99 13.68
CA CYS A 32 13.91 -12.41 13.59
C CYS A 32 14.73 -12.69 12.31
N PRO A 33 16.09 -12.91 12.38
CA PRO A 33 16.89 -13.25 11.22
C PRO A 33 16.57 -14.65 10.74
N VAL A 34 16.36 -14.84 9.43
CA VAL A 34 16.01 -16.12 8.82
C VAL A 34 16.96 -16.52 7.68
N CYS A 35 17.35 -17.77 7.62
CA CYS A 35 18.02 -18.38 6.48
C CYS A 35 17.57 -19.83 6.31
N PRO A 36 16.51 -20.09 5.49
CA PRO A 36 15.94 -21.41 5.34
C PRO A 36 16.94 -22.47 4.87
N GLU A 37 17.93 -22.06 4.08
CA GLU A 37 18.95 -22.97 3.58
C GLU A 37 19.93 -23.40 4.69
N ARG A 38 20.28 -22.50 5.60
CA ARG A 38 21.06 -22.84 6.82
C ARG A 38 20.23 -23.67 7.79
N ALA A 39 18.97 -23.34 8.00
CA ALA A 39 18.06 -24.11 8.85
C ALA A 39 17.81 -25.53 8.33
N ALA A 40 17.95 -25.73 7.01
CA ALA A 40 17.94 -27.04 6.38
C ALA A 40 19.19 -27.88 6.65
N GLY A 41 20.26 -27.29 7.20
CA GLY A 41 21.55 -27.94 7.38
C GLY A 41 22.40 -28.00 6.09
N LEU A 42 22.08 -27.21 5.08
CA LEU A 42 22.88 -27.16 3.86
C LEU A 42 24.24 -26.51 4.11
N PRO A 43 25.34 -27.01 3.50
CA PRO A 43 26.67 -26.45 3.69
C PRO A 43 26.78 -25.03 3.15
N CYS A 44 27.76 -24.30 3.63
CA CYS A 44 28.12 -22.96 3.14
C CYS A 44 29.65 -22.93 2.99
N PRO A 45 30.21 -22.75 1.79
CA PRO A 45 29.52 -22.57 0.50
C PRO A 45 28.88 -23.86 -0.05
N ARG A 46 28.03 -23.71 -1.08
CA ARG A 46 27.35 -24.79 -1.80
C ARG A 46 27.07 -24.38 -3.26
N PRO A 47 26.79 -25.30 -4.18
CA PRO A 47 26.35 -24.97 -5.52
C PRO A 47 25.04 -24.13 -5.50
N PRO A 48 24.84 -23.22 -6.45
CA PRO A 48 23.59 -22.47 -6.56
C PRO A 48 22.40 -23.42 -6.82
N ALA A 49 21.25 -23.04 -6.29
CA ALA A 49 20.01 -23.79 -6.45
C ALA A 49 18.99 -22.95 -7.24
N GLU A 50 18.16 -23.61 -8.06
CA GLU A 50 17.02 -22.99 -8.74
C GLU A 50 15.77 -23.89 -8.63
N GLN A 51 14.58 -23.28 -8.82
CA GLN A 51 13.33 -24.02 -8.85
C GLN A 51 13.07 -24.56 -10.26
N VAL A 52 12.92 -25.87 -10.39
CA VAL A 52 12.58 -26.56 -11.64
C VAL A 52 11.21 -27.22 -11.47
N GLY A 53 10.16 -26.52 -11.88
CA GLY A 53 8.78 -26.92 -11.61
C GLY A 53 8.49 -27.00 -10.10
N LYS A 54 8.20 -28.20 -9.58
CA LYS A 54 7.94 -28.42 -8.13
C LYS A 54 9.19 -28.81 -7.34
N ARG A 55 10.34 -28.96 -8.00
CA ARG A 55 11.60 -29.36 -7.37
C ARG A 55 12.54 -28.17 -7.21
N VAL A 56 13.48 -28.30 -6.29
CA VAL A 56 14.64 -27.43 -6.15
C VAL A 56 15.88 -28.26 -6.40
N LEU A 57 16.64 -27.89 -7.43
CA LEU A 57 17.84 -28.59 -7.83
C LEU A 57 19.06 -27.70 -7.59
N LEU A 58 20.22 -28.30 -7.31
CA LEU A 58 21.51 -27.62 -7.39
C LEU A 58 21.99 -27.63 -8.84
N SER A 59 22.93 -26.76 -9.16
CA SER A 59 23.51 -26.67 -10.52
C SER A 59 24.22 -27.93 -10.98
N ASP A 60 24.57 -28.83 -10.08
CA ASP A 60 25.11 -30.18 -10.35
C ASP A 60 24.02 -31.25 -10.55
N GLY A 61 22.75 -30.88 -10.50
CA GLY A 61 21.60 -31.74 -10.64
C GLY A 61 21.11 -32.40 -9.35
N THR A 62 21.77 -32.20 -8.22
CA THR A 62 21.36 -32.73 -6.92
C THR A 62 19.99 -32.22 -6.50
N ASP A 63 19.06 -33.09 -6.17
CA ASP A 63 17.72 -32.71 -5.69
C ASP A 63 17.78 -32.38 -4.19
N VAL A 64 17.52 -31.10 -3.87
CA VAL A 64 17.49 -30.55 -2.51
C VAL A 64 16.09 -30.12 -2.05
N THR A 65 15.05 -30.55 -2.76
CA THR A 65 13.65 -30.18 -2.51
C THR A 65 13.23 -30.44 -1.06
N CYS A 66 13.56 -31.62 -0.52
CA CYS A 66 13.22 -31.99 0.86
C CYS A 66 13.95 -31.11 1.88
N ALA A 67 15.23 -30.77 1.63
CA ALA A 67 16.00 -29.90 2.49
C ALA A 67 15.41 -28.48 2.52
N PHE A 68 15.12 -27.91 1.34
CA PHE A 68 14.47 -26.60 1.23
C PHE A 68 13.11 -26.56 1.94
N ALA A 69 12.29 -27.61 1.78
CA ALA A 69 10.99 -27.70 2.45
C ALA A 69 11.15 -27.77 3.99
N LYS A 70 12.12 -28.54 4.48
CA LYS A 70 12.42 -28.65 5.93
C LYS A 70 12.87 -27.31 6.51
N GLY A 71 13.85 -26.66 5.90
CA GLY A 71 14.36 -25.38 6.39
C GLY A 71 13.34 -24.25 6.28
N ALA A 72 12.55 -24.24 5.22
CA ALA A 72 11.46 -23.28 5.06
C ALA A 72 10.38 -23.41 6.14
N ARG A 73 10.02 -24.64 6.55
CA ARG A 73 9.07 -24.87 7.66
C ARG A 73 9.64 -24.40 8.99
N ALA A 74 10.88 -24.75 9.30
CA ALA A 74 11.51 -24.34 10.56
C ALA A 74 11.58 -22.82 10.72
N GLU A 75 11.95 -22.10 9.64
CA GLU A 75 11.99 -20.64 9.68
C GLU A 75 10.60 -20.02 9.67
N CYS A 76 9.64 -20.61 8.97
CA CYS A 76 8.26 -20.16 9.00
C CYS A 76 7.68 -20.26 10.42
N GLU A 77 7.87 -21.38 11.12
CA GLU A 77 7.46 -21.57 12.52
C GLU A 77 8.14 -20.54 13.44
N SER A 78 9.43 -20.25 13.24
CA SER A 78 10.16 -19.22 14.00
C SER A 78 9.57 -17.84 13.81
N VAL A 79 9.25 -17.46 12.56
CA VAL A 79 8.66 -16.15 12.25
C VAL A 79 7.24 -16.03 12.81
N VAL A 80 6.40 -17.05 12.66
CA VAL A 80 5.04 -17.07 13.22
C VAL A 80 5.09 -16.92 14.73
N ASN A 81 5.97 -17.68 15.41
CA ASN A 81 6.13 -17.62 16.87
C ASN A 81 6.67 -16.26 17.35
N SER A 82 7.39 -15.52 16.51
CA SER A 82 7.86 -14.18 16.83
C SER A 82 6.77 -13.10 16.74
N GLY A 83 5.60 -13.43 16.15
CA GLY A 83 4.52 -12.47 15.92
C GLY A 83 4.85 -11.40 14.86
N ALA A 84 5.90 -11.62 14.03
CA ALA A 84 6.31 -10.64 13.04
C ALA A 84 5.27 -10.52 11.91
N PRO A 85 4.70 -9.33 11.64
CA PRO A 85 3.70 -9.14 10.60
C PRO A 85 4.31 -9.04 9.20
N LEU A 86 5.62 -8.76 9.13
CA LEU A 86 6.35 -8.49 7.89
C LEU A 86 7.62 -9.34 7.79
N ALA A 87 7.85 -9.93 6.61
CA ALA A 87 9.08 -10.61 6.26
C ALA A 87 9.79 -9.91 5.09
N VAL A 88 10.96 -9.32 5.34
CA VAL A 88 11.81 -8.76 4.28
C VAL A 88 12.79 -9.83 3.82
N LEU A 89 12.63 -10.30 2.60
CA LEU A 89 13.30 -11.49 2.09
C LEU A 89 14.21 -11.16 0.91
N LYS A 90 15.26 -11.99 0.70
CA LYS A 90 16.21 -11.82 -0.39
C LYS A 90 15.55 -12.06 -1.74
N ALA A 91 15.54 -11.04 -2.61
CA ALA A 91 14.99 -11.11 -3.96
C ALA A 91 15.63 -12.22 -4.81
N LYS A 92 14.84 -12.81 -5.70
CA LYS A 92 15.24 -13.81 -6.71
C LYS A 92 15.76 -15.14 -6.14
N SER A 93 15.80 -15.30 -4.82
CA SER A 93 16.26 -16.54 -4.18
C SER A 93 15.23 -17.67 -4.36
N PRO A 94 15.64 -18.94 -4.62
CA PRO A 94 14.74 -20.08 -4.67
C PRO A 94 14.03 -20.35 -3.34
N SER A 95 14.59 -19.84 -2.25
CA SER A 95 14.03 -19.94 -0.89
C SER A 95 13.20 -18.72 -0.50
N CYS A 96 13.71 -17.52 -0.77
CA CYS A 96 13.24 -16.25 -0.23
C CYS A 96 12.60 -15.32 -1.28
N GLY A 97 12.77 -15.57 -2.59
CA GLY A 97 12.31 -14.67 -3.65
C GLY A 97 10.80 -14.42 -3.61
N VAL A 98 10.40 -13.18 -3.94
CA VAL A 98 8.99 -12.75 -4.02
C VAL A 98 8.77 -12.11 -5.39
N GLY A 99 7.70 -12.50 -6.07
CA GLY A 99 7.36 -12.02 -7.41
C GLY A 99 8.19 -12.62 -8.54
N LEU A 100 9.52 -12.65 -8.39
CA LEU A 100 10.44 -13.20 -9.39
C LEU A 100 11.43 -14.17 -8.76
N VAL A 101 11.66 -15.30 -9.46
CA VAL A 101 12.68 -16.33 -9.13
C VAL A 101 13.39 -16.75 -10.41
N TYR A 102 14.54 -17.42 -10.31
CA TYR A 102 15.18 -18.02 -11.46
C TYR A 102 14.38 -19.22 -11.98
N ASP A 103 14.36 -19.40 -13.32
CA ASP A 103 13.47 -20.33 -14.04
C ASP A 103 13.90 -21.80 -14.04
N GLY A 104 15.04 -22.10 -13.43
CA GLY A 104 15.60 -23.44 -13.36
C GLY A 104 16.56 -23.81 -14.49
N SER A 105 16.85 -22.86 -15.40
CA SER A 105 17.76 -23.09 -16.52
C SER A 105 19.22 -22.80 -16.19
N TYR A 106 19.51 -22.17 -15.07
CA TYR A 106 20.85 -21.67 -14.66
C TYR A 106 21.49 -20.69 -15.66
N THR A 107 20.66 -20.06 -16.49
CA THR A 107 21.08 -19.03 -17.47
C THR A 107 20.93 -17.61 -16.94
N GLY A 108 20.42 -17.43 -15.72
CA GLY A 108 20.08 -16.13 -15.14
C GLY A 108 18.71 -15.59 -15.56
N THR A 109 17.92 -16.38 -16.28
CA THR A 109 16.57 -16.02 -16.70
C THR A 109 15.62 -16.03 -15.50
N LEU A 110 14.75 -15.01 -15.40
CA LEU A 110 13.77 -14.86 -14.33
C LEU A 110 12.37 -15.23 -14.84
N THR A 111 11.59 -15.82 -13.95
CA THR A 111 10.16 -16.13 -14.15
C THR A 111 9.35 -15.66 -12.95
N ALA A 112 8.05 -15.43 -13.17
CA ALA A 112 7.13 -15.12 -12.08
C ALA A 112 7.06 -16.31 -11.11
N GLY A 113 7.20 -16.03 -9.81
CA GLY A 113 7.19 -17.09 -8.81
C GLY A 113 7.57 -16.62 -7.42
N MET A 114 7.50 -17.54 -6.47
CA MET A 114 7.90 -17.33 -5.08
C MET A 114 8.83 -18.42 -4.61
N GLY A 115 9.79 -18.04 -3.79
CA GLY A 115 10.66 -18.96 -3.05
C GLY A 115 9.86 -19.86 -2.09
N VAL A 116 10.44 -21.01 -1.74
CA VAL A 116 9.75 -22.00 -0.91
C VAL A 116 9.33 -21.44 0.45
N CYS A 117 10.21 -20.69 1.13
CA CYS A 117 9.92 -20.07 2.43
C CYS A 117 8.97 -18.87 2.27
N ALA A 118 9.18 -18.01 1.28
CA ALA A 118 8.31 -16.89 1.01
C ALA A 118 6.84 -17.32 0.82
N ARG A 119 6.63 -18.42 0.10
CA ARG A 119 5.30 -19.01 -0.13
C ARG A 119 4.65 -19.53 1.15
N LEU A 120 5.43 -20.13 2.05
CA LEU A 120 4.91 -20.60 3.33
C LEU A 120 4.52 -19.44 4.22
N LEU A 121 5.37 -18.43 4.37
CA LEU A 121 5.09 -17.23 5.16
C LEU A 121 3.83 -16.49 4.65
N ALA A 122 3.69 -16.34 3.33
CA ALA A 122 2.49 -15.74 2.75
C ALA A 122 1.21 -16.53 3.03
N LYS A 123 1.28 -17.88 3.12
CA LYS A 123 0.14 -18.72 3.50
C LYS A 123 -0.27 -18.57 4.95
N GLU A 124 0.67 -18.24 5.83
CA GLU A 124 0.42 -17.95 7.25
C GLU A 124 -0.04 -16.47 7.47
N GLY A 125 -0.34 -15.75 6.39
CA GLY A 125 -0.81 -14.37 6.45
C GLY A 125 0.28 -13.32 6.72
N ILE A 126 1.55 -13.71 6.71
CA ILE A 126 2.67 -12.79 6.88
C ILE A 126 2.91 -12.07 5.56
N CYS A 127 2.96 -10.74 5.60
CA CYS A 127 3.33 -9.95 4.43
C CYS A 127 4.79 -10.26 4.04
N VAL A 128 5.03 -10.61 2.79
CA VAL A 128 6.38 -10.90 2.28
C VAL A 128 6.77 -9.89 1.21
N VAL A 129 7.90 -9.21 1.43
CA VAL A 129 8.49 -8.23 0.51
C VAL A 129 9.96 -8.55 0.27
N THR A 130 10.57 -7.93 -0.72
CA THR A 130 12.02 -8.07 -0.97
C THR A 130 12.79 -6.83 -0.49
N GLU A 131 14.13 -6.93 -0.46
CA GLU A 131 14.99 -5.78 -0.25
C GLU A 131 14.80 -4.70 -1.32
N ASP A 132 14.35 -5.06 -2.52
CA ASP A 132 14.09 -4.07 -3.58
C ASP A 132 12.85 -3.23 -3.25
N THR A 133 11.84 -3.82 -2.61
CA THR A 133 10.71 -3.07 -2.04
C THR A 133 11.21 -2.09 -0.96
N VAL A 134 12.05 -2.57 -0.02
CA VAL A 134 12.56 -1.73 1.07
C VAL A 134 13.46 -0.59 0.57
N LYS A 135 14.27 -0.81 -0.47
CA LYS A 135 15.08 0.25 -1.10
C LYS A 135 14.24 1.36 -1.73
N ASN A 136 13.07 1.00 -2.24
CA ASN A 136 12.14 1.95 -2.82
C ASN A 136 11.31 2.69 -1.74
N ILE A 137 11.29 2.18 -0.50
CA ILE A 137 10.74 2.87 0.65
C ILE A 137 11.82 3.84 1.14
N LYS A 138 11.67 5.11 0.80
CA LYS A 138 12.47 6.17 1.44
C LYS A 138 11.80 6.44 2.80
N PRO A 139 12.47 6.17 3.95
CA PRO A 139 11.91 6.52 5.24
C PRO A 139 11.60 8.02 5.25
N SER A 140 10.35 8.38 5.54
CA SER A 140 9.91 9.78 5.51
C SER A 140 10.21 10.54 6.80
N VAL A 141 11.08 10.04 7.66
CA VAL A 141 11.39 10.63 8.98
C VAL A 141 11.82 12.11 8.92
N GLU A 142 12.22 12.58 7.74
CA GLU A 142 12.54 14.00 7.51
C GLU A 142 11.49 14.73 6.65
N HIS A 143 10.46 14.03 6.17
CA HIS A 143 9.48 14.59 5.25
C HIS A 143 8.07 14.52 5.85
N PRO A 144 7.23 15.53 5.64
CA PRO A 144 5.86 15.48 6.11
C PRO A 144 5.07 14.38 5.39
N VAL A 145 4.14 13.75 6.11
CA VAL A 145 3.18 12.80 5.55
C VAL A 145 1.95 13.58 5.08
N ALA A 146 1.55 13.38 3.82
CA ALA A 146 0.31 13.96 3.31
C ALA A 146 -0.90 13.11 3.71
N ILE A 147 -1.99 13.73 4.10
CA ILE A 147 -3.25 13.07 4.45
C ILE A 147 -4.38 13.80 3.73
N VAL A 148 -5.05 13.10 2.81
CA VAL A 148 -6.22 13.63 2.09
C VAL A 148 -7.48 12.98 2.66
N LEU A 149 -8.32 13.78 3.31
CA LEU A 149 -9.53 13.33 3.99
C LEU A 149 -10.73 13.38 3.05
N GLY A 150 -11.58 12.38 3.10
CA GLY A 150 -12.85 12.30 2.39
C GLY A 150 -14.05 12.65 3.26
N THR A 151 -15.22 12.48 2.68
CA THR A 151 -16.53 12.74 3.29
C THR A 151 -16.66 12.06 4.67
N GLY A 152 -17.11 12.81 5.66
CA GLY A 152 -17.32 12.32 7.04
C GLY A 152 -16.06 12.17 7.89
N LEU A 153 -14.85 12.31 7.31
CA LEU A 153 -13.57 12.11 8.00
C LEU A 153 -12.85 13.44 8.33
N GLY A 154 -13.49 14.58 8.05
CA GLY A 154 -12.91 15.91 8.26
C GLY A 154 -12.56 16.26 9.72
N HIS A 155 -13.09 15.53 10.70
CA HIS A 155 -12.78 15.72 12.12
C HIS A 155 -11.31 15.46 12.45
N LEU A 156 -10.61 14.60 11.66
CA LEU A 156 -9.17 14.34 11.83
C LEU A 156 -8.30 15.61 11.75
N LYS A 157 -8.79 16.68 11.15
CA LYS A 157 -8.11 17.98 11.18
C LYS A 157 -7.85 18.49 12.60
N SER A 158 -8.67 18.13 13.58
CA SER A 158 -8.52 18.52 14.98
C SER A 158 -7.29 17.90 15.66
N LEU A 159 -6.71 16.83 15.08
CA LEU A 159 -5.49 16.19 15.57
C LEU A 159 -4.24 17.00 15.25
N VAL A 160 -4.30 17.82 14.22
CA VAL A 160 -3.15 18.61 13.79
C VAL A 160 -2.91 19.74 14.76
N LYS A 161 -1.67 19.89 15.23
CA LYS A 161 -1.19 21.12 15.85
C LYS A 161 -0.67 22.01 14.71
N PRO A 162 -1.48 22.92 14.14
CA PRO A 162 -1.12 23.60 12.92
C PRO A 162 -0.09 24.69 13.21
N VAL A 163 0.88 24.80 12.31
CA VAL A 163 1.84 25.92 12.27
C VAL A 163 1.57 26.83 11.08
N ARG A 164 0.87 26.31 10.05
CA ARG A 164 0.52 27.08 8.85
C ARG A 164 -0.79 26.55 8.27
N HIS A 165 -1.59 27.50 7.75
CA HIS A 165 -2.82 27.27 6.99
C HIS A 165 -2.60 27.69 5.54
N ILE A 166 -3.07 26.94 4.57
CA ILE A 166 -2.95 27.22 3.14
C ILE A 166 -4.33 27.09 2.51
N ASP A 167 -4.85 28.20 1.97
CA ASP A 167 -6.08 28.17 1.18
C ASP A 167 -5.85 27.33 -0.09
N TYR A 168 -6.80 26.47 -0.45
CA TYR A 168 -6.67 25.65 -1.65
C TYR A 168 -6.62 26.47 -2.93
N HIS A 169 -7.22 27.66 -2.96
CA HIS A 169 -7.17 28.57 -4.11
C HIS A 169 -5.77 29.17 -4.34
N ASP A 170 -4.88 29.09 -3.35
CA ASP A 170 -3.46 29.43 -3.48
C ASP A 170 -2.61 28.25 -4.01
N ILE A 171 -3.21 27.05 -4.18
CA ILE A 171 -2.52 25.86 -4.70
C ILE A 171 -2.56 25.86 -6.22
N GLU A 172 -1.41 25.76 -6.83
CA GLU A 172 -1.27 25.69 -8.29
C GLU A 172 -2.09 24.55 -8.92
N GLY A 173 -2.93 24.91 -9.89
CA GLY A 173 -3.81 23.99 -10.60
C GLY A 173 -5.05 23.56 -9.83
N PHE A 174 -5.32 24.16 -8.66
CA PHE A 174 -6.63 24.07 -8.02
C PHE A 174 -7.60 25.08 -8.65
N PRO A 175 -8.86 24.70 -8.97
CA PRO A 175 -9.77 25.59 -9.68
C PRO A 175 -10.16 26.80 -8.81
N ALA A 176 -10.05 28.02 -9.38
CA ALA A 176 -10.34 29.27 -8.66
C ALA A 176 -11.83 29.45 -8.33
N ASP A 177 -12.71 28.75 -9.05
CA ASP A 177 -14.17 28.77 -8.87
C ASP A 177 -14.69 27.60 -8.03
N ALA A 178 -13.80 26.76 -7.53
CA ALA A 178 -14.18 25.61 -6.73
C ALA A 178 -14.86 26.05 -5.43
N ALA A 179 -15.96 25.36 -5.09
CA ALA A 179 -16.65 25.52 -3.82
C ALA A 179 -16.70 24.20 -3.07
N PRO A 180 -16.52 24.22 -1.74
CA PRO A 180 -16.58 22.98 -0.96
C PRO A 180 -18.01 22.42 -0.96
N ILE A 181 -18.09 21.08 -1.10
CA ILE A 181 -19.32 20.36 -0.81
C ILE A 181 -19.45 20.13 0.70
N GLU A 182 -20.64 19.78 1.15
CA GLU A 182 -20.89 19.46 2.56
C GLU A 182 -19.88 18.44 3.09
N GLY A 183 -19.27 18.71 4.26
CA GLY A 183 -18.27 17.86 4.87
C GLY A 183 -16.82 18.07 4.36
N HIS A 184 -16.59 19.01 3.44
CA HIS A 184 -15.24 19.40 2.96
C HIS A 184 -14.87 20.81 3.39
N ASN A 185 -13.56 21.03 3.60
CA ASN A 185 -12.98 22.36 3.85
C ASN A 185 -11.81 22.56 2.89
N PHE A 186 -11.66 23.78 2.35
CA PHE A 186 -10.63 24.12 1.36
C PHE A 186 -9.44 24.84 2.00
N GLU A 187 -8.96 24.30 3.09
CA GLU A 187 -7.80 24.81 3.80
C GLU A 187 -6.88 23.65 4.20
N ALA A 188 -5.68 23.59 3.65
CA ALA A 188 -4.67 22.62 4.07
C ALA A 188 -4.02 23.07 5.38
N LEU A 189 -3.77 22.11 6.27
CA LEU A 189 -3.12 22.30 7.55
C LEU A 189 -1.72 21.71 7.51
N VAL A 190 -0.69 22.53 7.65
CA VAL A 190 0.69 22.09 7.82
C VAL A 190 1.02 22.16 9.30
N GLY A 191 1.50 21.05 9.87
CA GLY A 191 1.76 20.97 11.31
C GLY A 191 2.26 19.62 11.73
N THR A 192 1.91 19.20 12.95
CA THR A 192 2.27 17.87 13.48
C THR A 192 1.06 17.15 14.05
N VAL A 193 1.08 15.81 13.96
CA VAL A 193 0.23 14.89 14.72
C VAL A 193 1.16 14.01 15.54
N ASP A 194 1.04 14.03 16.87
CA ASP A 194 1.93 13.28 17.79
C ASP A 194 3.43 13.48 17.45
N GLU A 195 3.82 14.73 17.17
CA GLU A 195 5.18 15.17 16.77
C GLU A 195 5.61 14.74 15.35
N VAL A 196 4.81 13.96 14.62
CA VAL A 196 5.08 13.60 13.22
C VAL A 196 4.67 14.75 12.30
N PRO A 197 5.55 15.25 11.42
CA PRO A 197 5.20 16.30 10.47
C PRO A 197 4.14 15.82 9.48
N VAL A 198 3.08 16.62 9.30
CA VAL A 198 1.98 16.29 8.38
C VAL A 198 1.53 17.47 7.55
N VAL A 199 0.97 17.17 6.37
CA VAL A 199 0.14 18.10 5.58
C VAL A 199 -1.23 17.48 5.43
N VAL A 200 -2.24 18.03 6.08
CA VAL A 200 -3.60 17.50 6.05
C VAL A 200 -4.48 18.33 5.15
N TYR A 201 -5.15 17.68 4.23
CA TYR A 201 -6.16 18.21 3.33
C TYR A 201 -7.54 17.74 3.78
N PRO A 202 -8.32 18.53 4.52
CA PRO A 202 -9.59 18.13 5.13
C PRO A 202 -10.73 17.88 4.14
N GLY A 203 -10.51 18.13 2.87
CA GLY A 203 -11.48 17.91 1.80
C GLY A 203 -10.82 17.90 0.44
N ARG A 204 -11.62 17.61 -0.59
CA ARG A 204 -11.18 17.55 -1.98
C ARG A 204 -12.31 17.90 -2.94
N ILE A 205 -11.97 18.13 -4.20
CA ILE A 205 -12.93 18.24 -5.32
C ILE A 205 -13.01 16.89 -6.05
N HIS A 206 -14.08 16.67 -6.80
CA HIS A 206 -14.37 15.38 -7.44
C HIS A 206 -14.69 15.55 -8.93
N LEU A 207 -14.45 14.50 -9.70
CA LEU A 207 -14.76 14.47 -11.15
C LEU A 207 -16.26 14.73 -11.42
N TYR A 208 -17.16 14.24 -10.57
CA TYR A 208 -18.60 14.45 -10.75
C TYR A 208 -19.05 15.91 -10.57
N GLN A 209 -18.20 16.78 -10.02
CA GLN A 209 -18.45 18.22 -9.95
C GLN A 209 -18.11 18.93 -11.27
N GLY A 210 -17.60 18.19 -12.28
CA GLY A 210 -17.24 18.73 -13.59
C GLY A 210 -15.78 19.11 -13.76
N TYR A 211 -14.95 18.92 -12.72
CA TYR A 211 -13.52 19.20 -12.80
C TYR A 211 -12.77 18.13 -13.60
N SER A 212 -11.66 18.53 -14.22
CA SER A 212 -10.75 17.65 -14.93
C SER A 212 -9.99 16.72 -13.97
N ALA A 213 -9.44 15.62 -14.49
CA ALA A 213 -8.58 14.75 -13.68
C ALA A 213 -7.27 15.45 -13.27
N ALA A 214 -6.81 16.44 -14.04
CA ALA A 214 -5.68 17.28 -13.65
C ALA A 214 -6.00 18.14 -12.42
N GLU A 215 -7.19 18.79 -12.39
CA GLU A 215 -7.60 19.64 -11.28
C GLU A 215 -7.84 18.84 -9.99
N VAL A 216 -8.51 17.70 -10.04
CA VAL A 216 -8.76 16.87 -8.85
C VAL A 216 -7.47 16.31 -8.23
N THR A 217 -6.35 16.34 -8.94
CA THR A 217 -5.04 15.90 -8.43
C THR A 217 -4.11 17.03 -8.00
N ALA A 218 -4.59 18.29 -7.98
CA ALA A 218 -3.80 19.46 -7.56
C ALA A 218 -3.22 19.30 -6.15
N LEU A 219 -4.00 18.75 -5.21
CA LEU A 219 -3.56 18.53 -3.82
C LEU A 219 -2.40 17.53 -3.73
N VAL A 220 -2.38 16.51 -4.58
CA VAL A 220 -1.30 15.51 -4.63
C VAL A 220 -0.01 16.15 -5.13
N ARG A 221 -0.08 16.97 -6.19
CA ARG A 221 1.08 17.71 -6.70
C ARG A 221 1.61 18.68 -5.65
N HIS A 222 0.72 19.40 -4.97
CA HIS A 222 1.11 20.31 -3.88
C HIS A 222 1.80 19.56 -2.72
N ALA A 223 1.27 18.40 -2.31
CA ALA A 223 1.91 17.57 -1.29
C ALA A 223 3.34 17.14 -1.70
N SER A 224 3.53 16.75 -2.95
CA SER A 224 4.85 16.41 -3.50
C SER A 224 5.79 17.62 -3.50
N HIS A 225 5.33 18.81 -3.88
CA HIS A 225 6.11 20.07 -3.83
C HIS A 225 6.50 20.45 -2.39
N LEU A 226 5.69 20.13 -1.39
CA LEU A 226 6.02 20.29 0.03
C LEU A 226 6.99 19.21 0.56
N GLY A 227 7.42 18.29 -0.30
CA GLY A 227 8.39 17.24 0.02
C GLY A 227 7.78 15.99 0.63
N CYS A 228 6.44 15.84 0.66
CA CYS A 228 5.80 14.61 1.12
C CYS A 228 6.23 13.43 0.24
N ARG A 229 6.59 12.32 0.88
CA ARG A 229 6.94 11.05 0.22
C ARG A 229 5.86 10.00 0.42
N ASP A 230 5.15 10.08 1.53
CA ASP A 230 4.05 9.20 1.87
C ASP A 230 2.75 10.00 1.84
N ILE A 231 1.70 9.37 1.29
CA ILE A 231 0.37 9.96 1.23
C ILE A 231 -0.67 8.95 1.68
N ILE A 232 -1.54 9.37 2.59
CA ILE A 232 -2.68 8.60 3.09
C ILE A 232 -3.94 9.18 2.47
N PHE A 233 -4.63 8.38 1.66
CA PHE A 233 -5.96 8.72 1.19
C PHE A 233 -7.00 8.08 2.08
N ALA A 234 -7.90 8.90 2.60
CA ALA A 234 -9.06 8.47 3.35
C ALA A 234 -10.33 8.73 2.53
N CYS A 235 -11.16 7.73 2.33
CA CYS A 235 -12.39 7.86 1.54
C CYS A 235 -13.57 7.10 2.17
N ALA A 236 -14.77 7.66 2.04
CA ALA A 236 -16.00 6.91 2.26
C ALA A 236 -16.36 6.13 0.98
N THR A 237 -16.84 4.90 1.14
CA THR A 237 -17.17 4.00 0.04
C THR A 237 -18.45 3.21 0.32
N GLY A 238 -18.98 2.56 -0.72
CA GLY A 238 -19.90 1.44 -0.60
C GLY A 238 -19.11 0.11 -0.57
N SER A 239 -19.50 -0.82 0.30
CA SER A 239 -19.04 -2.21 0.23
C SER A 239 -19.76 -2.96 -0.87
N VAL A 240 -19.05 -3.81 -1.64
CA VAL A 240 -19.67 -4.65 -2.67
C VAL A 240 -20.11 -5.97 -2.04
N PRO A 241 -21.42 -6.28 -2.04
CA PRO A 241 -21.95 -7.47 -1.40
C PRO A 241 -21.29 -8.77 -1.87
N GLY A 242 -20.84 -9.57 -0.93
CA GLY A 242 -20.14 -10.84 -1.18
C GLY A 242 -18.62 -10.73 -1.33
N ASN A 243 -18.06 -9.50 -1.49
CA ASN A 243 -16.62 -9.26 -1.56
C ASN A 243 -16.10 -8.47 -0.36
N ALA A 244 -16.91 -7.63 0.27
CA ALA A 244 -16.58 -6.93 1.51
C ALA A 244 -17.81 -6.60 2.33
N GLN A 245 -17.62 -6.28 3.61
CA GLN A 245 -18.62 -5.79 4.52
C GLN A 245 -18.46 -4.29 4.79
N LYS A 246 -19.45 -3.69 5.46
CA LYS A 246 -19.34 -2.31 5.97
C LYS A 246 -18.32 -2.26 7.08
N GLY A 247 -17.61 -1.14 7.20
CA GLY A 247 -16.59 -0.91 8.20
C GLY A 247 -15.29 -0.38 7.59
N LEU A 248 -14.21 -0.44 8.36
CA LEU A 248 -12.90 0.04 7.92
C LEU A 248 -12.23 -0.94 6.96
N GLY A 249 -11.57 -0.41 5.95
CA GLY A 249 -10.83 -1.18 4.96
C GLY A 249 -9.50 -0.57 4.58
N ILE A 250 -8.59 -1.44 4.12
CA ILE A 250 -7.29 -1.08 3.55
C ILE A 250 -7.32 -1.41 2.06
N LEU A 251 -7.07 -0.43 1.21
CA LEU A 251 -7.07 -0.61 -0.24
C LEU A 251 -5.81 -1.32 -0.70
N THR A 252 -5.96 -2.39 -1.47
CA THR A 252 -4.85 -3.20 -1.98
C THR A 252 -4.51 -2.91 -3.42
N ASP A 253 -5.52 -2.54 -4.21
CA ASP A 253 -5.43 -2.26 -5.64
C ASP A 253 -6.65 -1.43 -6.08
N GLN A 254 -6.68 -1.02 -7.34
CA GLN A 254 -7.80 -0.24 -7.88
C GLN A 254 -8.19 -0.62 -9.30
N ILE A 255 -9.47 -0.39 -9.62
CA ILE A 255 -9.99 -0.39 -10.98
C ILE A 255 -10.52 1.00 -11.29
N ASN A 256 -9.93 1.68 -12.27
CA ASN A 256 -10.38 3.01 -12.70
C ASN A 256 -11.49 2.88 -13.74
N LEU A 257 -12.74 3.06 -13.33
CA LEU A 257 -13.93 3.07 -14.18
C LEU A 257 -14.45 4.48 -14.48
N THR A 258 -13.68 5.52 -14.12
CA THR A 258 -14.08 6.92 -14.37
C THR A 258 -13.99 7.33 -15.84
N GLY A 259 -13.24 6.59 -16.65
CA GLY A 259 -12.92 6.98 -18.03
C GLY A 259 -11.95 8.16 -18.12
N ARG A 260 -11.31 8.59 -17.01
CA ARG A 260 -10.41 9.73 -16.91
C ARG A 260 -9.03 9.28 -16.44
N ASN A 261 -7.98 9.98 -16.90
CA ASN A 261 -6.60 9.73 -16.43
C ASN A 261 -5.89 11.08 -16.27
N PRO A 262 -5.40 11.41 -15.04
CA PRO A 262 -4.79 12.71 -14.77
C PRO A 262 -3.52 12.95 -15.59
N LEU A 263 -2.77 11.91 -15.92
CA LEU A 263 -1.54 12.04 -16.72
C LEU A 263 -1.82 12.44 -18.17
N ALA A 264 -2.96 12.03 -18.74
CA ALA A 264 -3.38 12.42 -20.06
C ALA A 264 -3.91 13.87 -20.11
N GLU A 265 -4.39 14.39 -18.99
CA GLU A 265 -4.99 15.71 -18.89
C GLU A 265 -4.04 16.76 -18.31
N TRP A 266 -2.95 16.36 -17.67
CA TRP A 266 -1.97 17.26 -17.09
C TRP A 266 -1.13 17.94 -18.17
N GLY A 267 -1.28 19.25 -18.29
CA GLY A 267 -0.71 20.04 -19.39
C GLY A 267 0.81 20.06 -19.48
N GLU A 268 1.51 19.87 -18.36
CA GLU A 268 2.98 19.83 -18.31
C GLU A 268 3.56 18.60 -19.03
N LEU A 269 2.75 17.57 -19.27
CA LEU A 269 3.15 16.38 -20.02
C LEU A 269 2.91 16.51 -21.52
N ARG A 270 2.27 17.61 -21.99
CA ARG A 270 2.07 17.86 -23.40
C ARG A 270 3.40 18.22 -24.07
N GLY A 271 3.91 17.29 -24.89
CA GLY A 271 5.15 17.50 -25.67
C GLY A 271 6.42 16.91 -25.02
N VAL A 272 6.31 16.23 -23.90
CA VAL A 272 7.32 15.31 -23.35
C VAL A 272 6.90 13.87 -23.66
N ASP A 273 7.85 12.94 -23.65
CA ASP A 273 7.55 11.51 -23.71
C ASP A 273 6.52 11.20 -22.62
N THR A 274 5.33 10.74 -23.04
CA THR A 274 4.23 10.47 -22.11
C THR A 274 4.71 9.48 -21.06
N PRO A 275 4.69 9.81 -19.77
CA PRO A 275 5.18 8.92 -18.74
C PRO A 275 4.21 7.74 -18.62
N PHE A 276 4.67 6.57 -19.00
CA PHE A 276 4.00 5.32 -18.70
C PHE A 276 4.38 4.91 -17.30
N VAL A 277 3.45 5.07 -16.36
CA VAL A 277 3.67 4.81 -14.93
C VAL A 277 3.30 3.36 -14.63
N ASP A 278 4.22 2.64 -13.99
CA ASP A 278 3.95 1.29 -13.46
C ASP A 278 3.01 1.39 -12.26
N MET A 279 1.82 0.80 -12.39
CA MET A 279 0.78 0.78 -11.36
C MET A 279 0.78 -0.49 -10.52
N ASN A 280 1.73 -1.42 -10.75
CA ASN A 280 1.95 -2.51 -9.80
C ASN A 280 2.36 -1.91 -8.45
N ASP A 281 1.83 -2.45 -7.36
CA ASP A 281 2.01 -1.89 -6.01
C ASP A 281 1.62 -0.39 -5.92
N ALA A 282 0.55 0.01 -6.60
CA ALA A 282 0.02 1.37 -6.53
C ALA A 282 -0.28 1.79 -5.08
N TYR A 283 -0.78 0.86 -4.28
CA TYR A 283 -0.89 0.97 -2.82
C TYR A 283 0.28 0.24 -2.18
N SER A 284 1.13 0.97 -1.48
CA SER A 284 2.39 0.47 -0.92
C SER A 284 2.20 -0.77 -0.04
N PRO A 285 2.80 -1.92 -0.37
CA PRO A 285 2.71 -3.13 0.45
C PRO A 285 3.23 -2.91 1.88
N TYR A 286 4.25 -2.06 2.03
CA TYR A 286 4.80 -1.69 3.32
C TYR A 286 3.79 -0.91 4.17
N LEU A 287 3.21 0.17 3.62
CA LEU A 287 2.22 0.99 4.36
C LEU A 287 0.97 0.18 4.70
N ARG A 288 0.51 -0.70 3.81
CA ARG A 288 -0.60 -1.63 4.09
C ARG A 288 -0.29 -2.55 5.25
N THR A 289 0.93 -3.11 5.28
CA THR A 289 1.37 -3.98 6.39
C THR A 289 1.44 -3.23 7.71
N LEU A 290 1.96 -1.99 7.71
CA LEU A 290 1.94 -1.15 8.92
C LEU A 290 0.51 -0.90 9.38
N ALA A 291 -0.38 -0.50 8.48
CA ALA A 291 -1.77 -0.22 8.82
C ALA A 291 -2.50 -1.45 9.39
N ARG A 292 -2.26 -2.64 8.81
CA ARG A 292 -2.81 -3.89 9.33
C ARG A 292 -2.26 -4.20 10.73
N GLY A 293 -0.93 -4.14 10.91
CA GLY A 293 -0.32 -4.39 12.24
C GLY A 293 -0.85 -3.45 13.31
N VAL A 294 -1.00 -2.17 12.98
CA VAL A 294 -1.62 -1.18 13.90
C VAL A 294 -3.08 -1.53 14.20
N ALA A 295 -3.87 -1.94 13.19
CA ALA A 295 -5.26 -2.33 13.40
C ALA A 295 -5.35 -3.55 14.33
N ASP A 296 -4.52 -4.57 14.12
CA ASP A 296 -4.45 -5.76 14.95
C ASP A 296 -4.07 -5.41 16.40
N ASP A 297 -3.04 -4.57 16.62
CA ASP A 297 -2.58 -4.13 17.96
C ASP A 297 -3.66 -3.32 18.70
N LEU A 298 -4.46 -2.55 17.97
CA LEU A 298 -5.54 -1.73 18.54
C LEU A 298 -6.88 -2.46 18.67
N GLY A 299 -6.98 -3.70 18.14
CA GLY A 299 -8.21 -4.47 18.09
C GLY A 299 -9.26 -3.87 17.15
N ILE A 300 -8.82 -3.16 16.10
CA ILE A 300 -9.68 -2.55 15.07
C ILE A 300 -9.87 -3.55 13.94
N ALA A 301 -11.11 -3.92 13.67
CA ALA A 301 -11.43 -4.78 12.53
C ALA A 301 -11.24 -4.02 11.21
N VAL A 302 -10.40 -4.55 10.32
CA VAL A 302 -10.17 -4.02 8.97
C VAL A 302 -10.21 -5.16 7.94
N GLU A 303 -10.77 -4.90 6.77
CA GLU A 303 -10.73 -5.83 5.64
C GLU A 303 -9.85 -5.23 4.52
N GLU A 304 -9.08 -6.06 3.83
CA GLU A 304 -8.33 -5.61 2.65
C GLU A 304 -9.14 -5.86 1.37
N GLY A 305 -9.04 -4.93 0.41
CA GLY A 305 -9.77 -5.12 -0.83
C GLY A 305 -9.44 -4.17 -1.96
N VAL A 306 -9.93 -4.53 -3.15
CA VAL A 306 -9.80 -3.75 -4.38
C VAL A 306 -10.85 -2.64 -4.40
N TYR A 307 -10.43 -1.43 -4.76
CA TYR A 307 -11.29 -0.25 -4.90
C TYR A 307 -11.65 0.01 -6.36
N ALA A 308 -12.93 0.24 -6.66
CA ALA A 308 -13.37 0.76 -7.96
C ALA A 308 -13.71 2.25 -7.86
N GLY A 309 -13.06 3.06 -8.69
CA GLY A 309 -13.41 4.47 -8.86
C GLY A 309 -14.44 4.64 -9.96
N MET A 310 -15.64 5.08 -9.61
CA MET A 310 -16.73 5.45 -10.53
C MET A 310 -16.74 6.96 -10.74
N LEU A 311 -17.30 7.43 -11.87
CA LEU A 311 -17.42 8.87 -12.12
C LEU A 311 -18.41 9.53 -11.15
N GLY A 312 -19.57 8.90 -10.91
CA GLY A 312 -20.68 9.52 -10.19
C GLY A 312 -21.39 10.63 -11.00
N PRO A 313 -22.27 11.47 -10.37
CA PRO A 313 -22.70 11.41 -8.96
C PRO A 313 -23.79 10.39 -8.64
N SER A 314 -24.25 9.60 -9.62
CA SER A 314 -25.22 8.53 -9.37
C SER A 314 -24.55 7.37 -8.64
N PHE A 315 -25.22 6.81 -7.63
CA PHE A 315 -24.87 5.55 -7.01
C PHE A 315 -25.10 4.38 -7.99
N GLU A 316 -24.48 3.25 -7.69
CA GLU A 316 -24.46 2.07 -8.54
C GLU A 316 -25.85 1.44 -8.66
N THR A 317 -26.22 1.07 -9.88
CA THR A 317 -27.37 0.22 -10.15
C THR A 317 -27.11 -1.22 -9.67
N PRO A 318 -28.15 -2.05 -9.49
CA PRO A 318 -27.97 -3.48 -9.19
C PRO A 318 -27.11 -4.23 -10.22
N ALA A 319 -27.18 -3.84 -11.51
CA ALA A 319 -26.37 -4.44 -12.56
C ALA A 319 -24.90 -4.05 -12.47
N GLU A 320 -24.60 -2.78 -12.18
CA GLU A 320 -23.25 -2.31 -11.91
C GLU A 320 -22.67 -2.97 -10.66
N THR A 321 -23.44 -3.11 -9.59
CA THR A 321 -23.02 -3.84 -8.38
C THR A 321 -22.67 -5.31 -8.69
N ALA A 322 -23.49 -5.98 -9.51
CA ALA A 322 -23.21 -7.35 -9.94
C ALA A 322 -21.93 -7.44 -10.80
N MET A 323 -21.70 -6.46 -11.68
CA MET A 323 -20.45 -6.32 -12.45
C MET A 323 -19.25 -6.14 -11.51
N LEU A 324 -19.30 -5.19 -10.58
CA LEU A 324 -18.23 -4.91 -9.62
C LEU A 324 -17.88 -6.16 -8.80
N ARG A 325 -18.89 -6.90 -8.34
CA ARG A 325 -18.69 -8.18 -7.64
C ARG A 325 -17.93 -9.18 -8.50
N THR A 326 -18.29 -9.34 -9.76
CA THR A 326 -17.66 -10.27 -10.70
C THR A 326 -16.20 -9.88 -10.97
N LEU A 327 -15.87 -8.58 -10.96
CA LEU A 327 -14.51 -8.07 -11.12
C LEU A 327 -13.65 -8.20 -9.85
N GLY A 328 -14.19 -8.71 -8.75
CA GLY A 328 -13.47 -8.85 -7.48
C GLY A 328 -13.33 -7.55 -6.69
N VAL A 329 -14.12 -6.53 -7.03
CA VAL A 329 -14.14 -5.25 -6.30
C VAL A 329 -14.73 -5.44 -4.91
N SER A 330 -14.05 -4.89 -3.90
CA SER A 330 -14.49 -4.88 -2.49
C SER A 330 -15.17 -3.57 -2.13
N TYR A 331 -14.64 -2.46 -2.61
CA TYR A 331 -15.09 -1.10 -2.28
C TYR A 331 -15.32 -0.28 -3.53
N VAL A 332 -16.38 0.52 -3.54
CA VAL A 332 -16.72 1.41 -4.66
C VAL A 332 -16.92 2.84 -4.17
N GLY A 333 -16.42 3.81 -4.93
CA GLY A 333 -16.58 5.22 -4.63
C GLY A 333 -16.26 6.11 -5.83
N MET A 334 -16.23 7.43 -5.61
CA MET A 334 -16.17 8.43 -6.69
C MET A 334 -14.95 9.35 -6.57
N SER A 335 -13.83 8.83 -5.99
CA SER A 335 -12.59 9.60 -5.74
C SER A 335 -11.36 8.73 -5.96
N THR A 336 -10.22 9.14 -5.43
CA THR A 336 -9.00 8.35 -5.13
C THR A 336 -8.23 7.81 -6.33
N VAL A 337 -8.85 7.16 -7.33
CA VAL A 337 -8.12 6.49 -8.42
C VAL A 337 -7.21 7.43 -9.21
N CYS A 338 -7.68 8.64 -9.54
CA CYS A 338 -6.86 9.65 -10.23
C CYS A 338 -5.75 10.18 -9.32
N GLU A 339 -6.05 10.39 -8.05
CA GLU A 339 -5.09 10.86 -7.04
C GLU A 339 -3.97 9.84 -6.84
N VAL A 340 -4.28 8.55 -6.80
CA VAL A 340 -3.29 7.46 -6.70
C VAL A 340 -2.42 7.38 -7.97
N ILE A 341 -3.00 7.53 -9.17
CA ILE A 341 -2.23 7.57 -10.43
C ILE A 341 -1.22 8.74 -10.39
N MET A 342 -1.65 9.92 -9.95
CA MET A 342 -0.77 11.09 -9.84
C MET A 342 0.30 10.88 -8.76
N ALA A 343 -0.05 10.33 -7.60
CA ALA A 343 0.91 10.03 -6.53
C ALA A 343 2.00 9.06 -7.00
N LYS A 344 1.63 8.02 -7.76
CA LYS A 344 2.58 7.09 -8.36
C LYS A 344 3.49 7.75 -9.38
N ALA A 345 2.96 8.65 -10.21
CA ALA A 345 3.76 9.42 -11.17
C ALA A 345 4.78 10.35 -10.47
N LEU A 346 4.46 10.80 -9.26
CA LEU A 346 5.32 11.63 -8.41
C LEU A 346 6.18 10.79 -7.42
N GLU A 347 6.27 9.48 -7.63
CA GLU A 347 7.07 8.54 -6.82
C GLU A 347 6.70 8.54 -5.32
N MET A 348 5.45 8.83 -4.98
CA MET A 348 4.96 8.80 -3.61
C MET A 348 4.49 7.39 -3.24
N ASN A 349 4.71 6.99 -1.97
CA ASN A 349 4.13 5.79 -1.40
C ASN A 349 2.69 6.07 -0.98
N VAL A 350 1.76 5.22 -1.36
CA VAL A 350 0.33 5.42 -1.11
C VAL A 350 -0.21 4.42 -0.10
N LEU A 351 -0.92 4.92 0.91
CA LEU A 351 -1.83 4.14 1.74
C LEU A 351 -3.27 4.58 1.44
N GLY A 352 -4.11 3.64 1.01
CA GLY A 352 -5.54 3.87 0.89
C GLY A 352 -6.28 3.28 2.09
N LEU A 353 -6.96 4.12 2.84
CA LEU A 353 -7.86 3.72 3.92
C LEU A 353 -9.29 4.08 3.51
N THR A 354 -10.20 3.16 3.71
CA THR A 354 -11.61 3.40 3.39
C THR A 354 -12.51 3.10 4.57
N LEU A 355 -13.63 3.79 4.59
CA LEU A 355 -14.77 3.47 5.43
C LEU A 355 -15.95 3.13 4.54
N ALA A 356 -16.31 1.86 4.48
CA ALA A 356 -17.49 1.39 3.79
C ALA A 356 -18.75 1.71 4.62
N ALA A 357 -19.38 2.84 4.29
CA ALA A 357 -20.52 3.37 5.04
C ALA A 357 -21.85 2.72 4.66
N ASN A 358 -22.00 2.27 3.41
CA ASN A 358 -23.20 1.63 2.89
C ASN A 358 -22.85 0.38 2.09
N GLU A 359 -23.86 -0.41 1.76
CA GLU A 359 -23.74 -1.48 0.79
C GLU A 359 -24.06 -0.94 -0.61
N ALA A 360 -23.23 -1.24 -1.61
CA ALA A 360 -23.41 -0.81 -2.98
C ALA A 360 -24.69 -1.40 -3.56
N GLY A 361 -25.49 -0.59 -4.28
CA GLY A 361 -26.77 -0.98 -4.83
C GLY A 361 -27.90 -1.10 -3.80
N ALA A 362 -27.66 -0.78 -2.52
CA ALA A 362 -28.73 -0.73 -1.53
C ALA A 362 -29.72 0.42 -1.82
N PRO A 363 -31.02 0.20 -1.61
CA PRO A 363 -32.01 1.26 -1.84
C PRO A 363 -31.91 2.36 -0.77
N GLY A 364 -32.20 3.61 -1.17
CA GLY A 364 -32.35 4.75 -0.24
C GLY A 364 -31.03 5.28 0.33
N VAL A 365 -29.90 4.96 -0.28
CA VAL A 365 -28.59 5.55 0.07
C VAL A 365 -28.57 7.00 -0.40
N ASP A 366 -28.21 7.91 0.50
CA ASP A 366 -27.96 9.31 0.21
C ASP A 366 -26.67 9.79 0.88
N HIS A 367 -26.22 10.99 0.53
CA HIS A 367 -24.97 11.56 1.06
C HIS A 367 -25.01 11.73 2.59
N GLN A 368 -26.13 12.10 3.16
CA GLN A 368 -26.26 12.34 4.61
C GLN A 368 -26.14 11.03 5.41
N SER A 369 -26.71 9.94 4.91
CA SER A 369 -26.59 8.63 5.54
C SER A 369 -25.14 8.10 5.53
N VAL A 370 -24.40 8.40 4.45
CA VAL A 370 -22.97 8.08 4.34
C VAL A 370 -22.14 8.85 5.38
N VAL A 371 -22.40 10.16 5.53
CA VAL A 371 -21.73 11.01 6.54
C VAL A 371 -22.01 10.49 7.96
N ALA A 372 -23.29 10.23 8.29
CA ALA A 372 -23.69 9.77 9.61
C ALA A 372 -23.09 8.40 9.97
N GLU A 373 -22.94 7.51 9.01
CA GLU A 373 -22.28 6.22 9.24
C GLU A 373 -20.77 6.38 9.42
N ALA A 374 -20.13 7.29 8.66
CA ALA A 374 -18.71 7.60 8.80
C ALA A 374 -18.36 8.13 10.20
N GLU A 375 -19.21 8.95 10.79
CA GLU A 375 -19.00 9.50 12.13
C GLU A 375 -18.94 8.41 13.22
N LYS A 376 -19.65 7.29 13.06
CA LYS A 376 -19.63 6.20 14.05
C LYS A 376 -18.29 5.48 14.15
N HIS A 377 -17.50 5.51 13.08
CA HIS A 377 -16.18 4.86 13.01
C HIS A 377 -15.01 5.85 13.10
N ALA A 378 -15.33 7.11 13.36
CA ALA A 378 -14.37 8.20 13.38
C ALA A 378 -13.21 7.96 14.37
N ASP A 379 -13.52 7.49 15.58
CA ASP A 379 -12.52 7.24 16.62
C ASP A 379 -11.55 6.11 16.24
N ASP A 380 -12.06 5.01 15.68
CA ASP A 380 -11.22 3.89 15.26
C ASP A 380 -10.36 4.28 14.06
N PHE A 381 -10.92 5.07 13.12
CA PHE A 381 -10.17 5.60 11.99
C PHE A 381 -9.04 6.53 12.45
N GLU A 382 -9.33 7.43 13.40
CA GLU A 382 -8.34 8.30 14.02
C GLU A 382 -7.20 7.52 14.68
N ARG A 383 -7.56 6.52 15.52
CA ARG A 383 -6.58 5.67 16.20
C ARG A 383 -5.68 4.93 15.21
N LEU A 384 -6.26 4.42 14.11
CA LEU A 384 -5.54 3.75 13.05
C LEU A 384 -4.55 4.69 12.37
N VAL A 385 -4.99 5.87 11.93
CA VAL A 385 -4.12 6.86 11.27
C VAL A 385 -2.98 7.29 12.19
N ARG A 386 -3.27 7.61 13.46
CA ARG A 386 -2.24 7.99 14.45
C ARG A 386 -1.23 6.88 14.70
N GLY A 387 -1.71 5.63 14.79
CA GLY A 387 -0.84 4.47 14.95
C GLY A 387 0.11 4.29 13.76
N VAL A 388 -0.40 4.45 12.53
CA VAL A 388 0.43 4.40 11.31
C VAL A 388 1.46 5.52 11.29
N LEU A 389 1.05 6.77 11.56
CA LEU A 389 1.95 7.93 11.58
C LEU A 389 3.13 7.74 12.55
N ARG A 390 2.92 7.14 13.72
CA ARG A 390 3.99 6.89 14.71
C ARG A 390 5.02 5.87 14.25
N LEU A 391 4.70 5.06 13.25
CA LEU A 391 5.60 4.03 12.71
C LEU A 391 6.31 4.48 11.43
N LEU A 392 5.88 5.59 10.81
CA LEU A 392 6.54 6.24 9.68
C LEU A 392 7.67 7.14 10.15
#